data_54a9c0a9b2c9f67db01e65aae4282191
#
_entry.id   54a9c0a9b2c9f67db01e65aae4282191
#
_cell.length_a   1.000
_cell.length_b   1.000
_cell.length_c   1.000
_cell.angle_alpha   90.00
_cell.angle_beta   90.00
_cell.angle_gamma   90.00
#
_symmetry.space_group_name_H-M   'P 1'
#
loop_
_entity.id
_entity.type
_entity.pdbx_description
1 polymer ?
#
loop_
_entity_poly.entity_id
_entity_poly.type
_entity_poly.pdbx_seq_one_letter_code
_entity_poly.pdbx_strand_id
1 'polypeptide(L)'
;MLSCAASVVLMTGCSLTGFGPDKEAERTYTVPGKVTALSATTHGGNIEVVPVDAGGQVKVTEKYVYNERKPSPSHEVKDGRLTLEAEDCGMGRRCEVAYRVLLPRDASVDLRTSGGDITVRGATGGIAAETSGGDITVKDSTARTAKARTSGGDVDLALSSAPDEISGRTSGGNVTIRLPKGSYAVEATTSGGNRKVSVPTDEGSAHKVTARTSGGDVSVVPS
;
A
#
# COMPACT_ATOMS: atom_id res chain seq x y z
N MET A 1 18.54 29.77 -1.64
CA MET A 1 17.14 29.85 -1.20
C MET A 1 16.28 29.54 -2.42
N LEU A 2 15.87 28.27 -2.58
CA LEU A 2 14.96 27.88 -3.67
C LEU A 2 13.55 27.92 -3.10
N SER A 3 12.72 28.82 -3.67
CA SER A 3 11.29 28.95 -3.34
C SER A 3 10.51 27.80 -3.98
N CYS A 4 9.93 26.94 -3.15
CA CYS A 4 9.04 25.87 -3.60
C CYS A 4 7.64 26.47 -3.78
N ALA A 5 7.20 26.64 -5.01
CA ALA A 5 5.84 27.11 -5.32
C ALA A 5 4.85 25.96 -5.03
N ALA A 6 4.06 26.11 -3.98
CA ALA A 6 2.95 25.22 -3.65
C ALA A 6 1.66 25.84 -4.18
N SER A 7 1.01 25.19 -5.17
CA SER A 7 -0.31 25.58 -5.64
C SER A 7 -1.39 24.94 -4.76
N VAL A 8 -2.20 25.76 -4.09
CA VAL A 8 -3.35 25.32 -3.29
C VAL A 8 -4.63 25.57 -4.10
N VAL A 9 -5.36 24.55 -4.43
CA VAL A 9 -6.71 24.64 -5.02
C VAL A 9 -7.73 24.34 -3.93
N LEU A 10 -8.58 25.31 -3.61
CA LEU A 10 -9.70 25.18 -2.69
C LEU A 10 -10.99 24.92 -3.47
N MET A 11 -11.62 23.77 -3.25
CA MET A 11 -12.99 23.54 -3.71
C MET A 11 -13.92 23.42 -2.49
N THR A 12 -15.00 24.20 -2.47
CA THR A 12 -16.00 24.20 -1.42
C THR A 12 -17.26 23.48 -1.89
N GLY A 13 -17.63 22.40 -1.26
CA GLY A 13 -18.93 21.71 -1.43
C GLY A 13 -19.76 21.80 -0.17
N CYS A 14 -21.04 22.19 -0.28
CA CYS A 14 -21.98 22.27 0.85
C CYS A 14 -22.71 20.94 1.06
N SER A 15 -22.68 20.37 2.26
CA SER A 15 -23.63 19.33 2.69
C SER A 15 -24.17 19.61 4.10
N LEU A 16 -25.49 19.46 4.22
CA LEU A 16 -26.28 19.70 5.43
C LEU A 16 -26.35 18.41 6.26
N THR A 17 -25.45 18.22 7.19
CA THR A 17 -25.62 17.33 8.35
C THR A 17 -24.61 17.73 9.41
N GLY A 18 -25.02 17.88 10.66
CA GLY A 18 -24.42 18.41 11.89
C GLY A 18 -22.92 18.32 12.20
N PHE A 19 -22.09 18.02 11.24
CA PHE A 19 -20.63 18.19 11.23
C PHE A 19 -20.29 19.20 10.15
N GLY A 20 -19.41 20.15 10.41
CA GLY A 20 -18.99 21.14 9.41
C GLY A 20 -18.58 20.45 8.08
N PRO A 21 -18.71 21.15 6.93
CA PRO A 21 -18.40 20.56 5.62
C PRO A 21 -16.97 20.06 5.59
N ASP A 22 -16.76 18.88 5.00
CA ASP A 22 -15.44 18.37 4.74
C ASP A 22 -14.67 19.33 3.82
N LYS A 23 -13.46 19.60 4.18
CA LYS A 23 -12.51 20.40 3.40
C LYS A 23 -11.48 19.48 2.76
N GLU A 24 -11.11 19.78 1.54
CA GLU A 24 -10.08 19.06 0.80
C GLU A 24 -8.90 19.99 0.52
N ALA A 25 -7.70 19.43 0.53
CA ALA A 25 -6.49 20.12 0.11
C ALA A 25 -5.50 19.11 -0.46
N GLU A 26 -4.61 19.58 -1.32
CA GLU A 26 -3.54 18.77 -1.90
C GLU A 26 -2.21 19.50 -1.77
N ARG A 27 -1.14 18.75 -1.55
CA ARG A 27 0.23 19.23 -1.60
C ARG A 27 1.07 18.25 -2.38
N THR A 28 1.87 18.75 -3.31
CA THR A 28 2.84 17.93 -4.05
C THR A 28 4.23 18.51 -3.90
N TYR A 29 5.21 17.67 -3.67
CA TYR A 29 6.62 18.06 -3.56
C TYR A 29 7.55 16.97 -4.10
N THR A 30 8.76 17.40 -4.46
CA THR A 30 9.84 16.53 -4.90
C THR A 30 10.79 16.28 -3.73
N VAL A 31 11.19 15.03 -3.57
CA VAL A 31 12.15 14.61 -2.53
C VAL A 31 13.56 14.62 -3.13
N PRO A 32 14.48 15.44 -2.61
CA PRO A 32 15.85 15.48 -3.10
C PRO A 32 16.64 14.25 -2.64
N GLY A 33 17.66 13.90 -3.43
CA GLY A 33 18.58 12.81 -3.09
C GLY A 33 18.11 11.44 -3.55
N LYS A 34 18.91 10.43 -3.24
CA LYS A 34 18.65 9.04 -3.59
C LYS A 34 17.75 8.42 -2.52
N VAL A 35 16.60 7.89 -2.93
CA VAL A 35 15.71 7.13 -2.06
C VAL A 35 15.75 5.66 -2.47
N THR A 36 16.09 4.80 -1.51
CA THR A 36 16.18 3.34 -1.66
C THR A 36 15.16 2.59 -0.81
N ALA A 37 14.48 3.31 0.09
CA ALA A 37 13.42 2.75 0.93
C ALA A 37 12.36 3.81 1.22
N LEU A 38 11.09 3.38 1.33
CA LEU A 38 9.96 4.18 1.77
C LEU A 38 9.33 3.55 3.00
N SER A 39 9.08 4.36 4.03
CA SER A 39 8.19 4.03 5.14
C SER A 39 7.05 5.06 5.14
N ALA A 40 5.81 4.63 4.98
CA ALA A 40 4.66 5.52 4.97
C ALA A 40 3.58 5.02 5.92
N THR A 41 3.18 5.89 6.85
CA THR A 41 2.13 5.60 7.84
C THR A 41 1.04 6.66 7.80
N THR A 42 -0.21 6.21 7.72
CA THR A 42 -1.40 7.07 7.84
C THR A 42 -2.50 6.37 8.62
N HIS A 43 -3.53 7.10 9.06
CA HIS A 43 -4.62 6.50 9.85
C HIS A 43 -5.87 6.21 9.02
N GLY A 44 -6.24 7.06 8.08
CA GLY A 44 -7.49 6.91 7.32
C GLY A 44 -7.32 6.91 5.80
N GLY A 45 -6.24 7.47 5.29
CA GLY A 45 -6.04 7.67 3.85
C GLY A 45 -5.42 6.47 3.14
N ASN A 46 -5.59 6.45 1.83
CA ASN A 46 -4.97 5.44 0.97
C ASN A 46 -3.48 5.72 0.75
N ILE A 47 -2.72 4.65 0.49
CA ILE A 47 -1.31 4.77 0.09
C ILE A 47 -1.13 4.13 -1.28
N GLU A 48 -0.72 4.93 -2.27
CA GLU A 48 -0.40 4.46 -3.61
C GLU A 48 1.09 4.68 -3.91
N VAL A 49 1.79 3.60 -4.26
CA VAL A 49 3.17 3.65 -4.74
C VAL A 49 3.19 3.22 -6.20
N VAL A 50 3.73 4.10 -7.04
CA VAL A 50 3.89 3.85 -8.47
C VAL A 50 5.34 4.07 -8.88
N PRO A 51 5.82 3.37 -9.91
CA PRO A 51 7.19 3.54 -10.34
C PRO A 51 7.42 4.93 -10.94
N VAL A 52 8.57 5.53 -10.64
CA VAL A 52 9.08 6.66 -11.39
C VAL A 52 9.83 6.15 -12.61
N ASP A 53 9.76 6.89 -13.70
CA ASP A 53 10.54 6.59 -14.90
C ASP A 53 12.06 6.69 -14.62
N ALA A 54 12.85 6.01 -15.45
CA ALA A 54 14.30 5.99 -15.30
C ALA A 54 14.89 7.41 -15.29
N GLY A 55 15.61 7.77 -14.24
CA GLY A 55 16.16 9.12 -14.02
C GLY A 55 15.16 10.14 -13.46
N GLY A 56 13.91 9.74 -13.25
CA GLY A 56 12.89 10.61 -12.65
C GLY A 56 13.11 10.83 -11.16
N GLN A 57 12.55 11.91 -10.64
CA GLN A 57 12.67 12.31 -9.25
C GLN A 57 11.56 11.69 -8.41
N VAL A 58 11.88 11.34 -7.18
CA VAL A 58 10.87 10.92 -6.18
C VAL A 58 9.93 12.08 -5.91
N LYS A 59 8.62 11.82 -6.02
CA LYS A 59 7.58 12.83 -5.85
C LYS A 59 6.51 12.30 -4.92
N VAL A 60 6.11 13.11 -3.96
CA VAL A 60 5.04 12.80 -3.01
C VAL A 60 3.89 13.75 -3.25
N THR A 61 2.70 13.20 -3.39
CA THR A 61 1.43 13.94 -3.36
C THR A 61 0.66 13.52 -2.13
N GLU A 62 0.34 14.49 -1.30
CA GLU A 62 -0.47 14.36 -0.09
C GLU A 62 -1.86 14.93 -0.37
N LYS A 63 -2.91 14.13 -0.20
CA LYS A 63 -4.30 14.57 -0.28
C LYS A 63 -4.91 14.54 1.11
N TYR A 64 -5.58 15.62 1.47
CA TYR A 64 -6.15 15.82 2.80
C TYR A 64 -7.67 15.89 2.71
N VAL A 65 -8.36 15.16 3.58
CA VAL A 65 -9.79 15.35 3.85
C VAL A 65 -9.94 15.62 5.34
N TYR A 66 -10.50 16.78 5.72
CA TYR A 66 -10.58 17.18 7.12
C TYR A 66 -11.78 18.10 7.36
N ASN A 67 -12.29 18.14 8.60
CA ASN A 67 -13.38 19.03 8.98
C ASN A 67 -12.90 20.30 9.71
N GLU A 68 -12.26 20.15 10.86
CA GLU A 68 -11.86 21.29 11.71
C GLU A 68 -10.46 21.79 11.40
N ARG A 69 -9.44 20.96 11.61
CA ARG A 69 -8.03 21.30 11.46
C ARG A 69 -7.40 20.48 10.33
N LYS A 70 -6.71 21.18 9.43
CA LYS A 70 -5.91 20.53 8.39
C LYS A 70 -4.80 19.70 9.04
N PRO A 71 -4.64 18.41 8.67
CA PRO A 71 -3.52 17.59 9.10
C PRO A 71 -2.17 18.21 8.69
N SER A 72 -1.15 17.95 9.47
CA SER A 72 0.22 18.40 9.21
C SER A 72 1.17 17.20 9.23
N PRO A 73 1.16 16.35 8.17
CA PRO A 73 2.05 15.20 8.11
C PRO A 73 3.51 15.66 8.06
N SER A 74 4.36 14.82 8.65
CA SER A 74 5.81 14.98 8.59
C SER A 74 6.44 14.15 7.48
N HIS A 75 7.59 14.59 6.98
CA HIS A 75 8.43 13.78 6.10
C HIS A 75 9.91 14.02 6.40
N GLU A 76 10.68 12.97 6.34
CA GLU A 76 12.13 13.00 6.55
C GLU A 76 12.83 12.06 5.57
N VAL A 77 14.03 12.42 5.12
CA VAL A 77 14.93 11.52 4.39
C VAL A 77 16.20 11.32 5.21
N LYS A 78 16.43 10.08 5.62
CA LYS A 78 17.62 9.69 6.36
C LYS A 78 18.17 8.37 5.82
N ASP A 79 19.46 8.33 5.54
CA ASP A 79 20.18 7.14 5.04
C ASP A 79 19.48 6.48 3.83
N GLY A 80 18.94 7.29 2.91
CA GLY A 80 18.21 6.83 1.74
C GLY A 80 16.80 6.31 2.01
N ARG A 81 16.30 6.42 3.24
CA ARG A 81 14.91 6.10 3.60
C ARG A 81 14.09 7.36 3.66
N LEU A 82 13.02 7.41 2.86
CA LEU A 82 11.98 8.42 3.00
C LEU A 82 10.93 7.92 4.02
N THR A 83 10.69 8.68 5.07
CA THR A 83 9.64 8.43 6.06
C THR A 83 8.54 9.46 5.89
N LEU A 84 7.30 9.00 5.77
CA LEU A 84 6.08 9.80 5.71
C LEU A 84 5.18 9.41 6.87
N GLU A 85 4.80 10.37 7.72
CA GLU A 85 3.95 10.10 8.88
C GLU A 85 2.81 11.11 8.95
N ALA A 86 1.57 10.61 8.98
CA ALA A 86 0.39 11.39 9.27
C ALA A 86 -0.05 11.13 10.72
N GLU A 87 -0.24 12.19 11.48
CA GLU A 87 -0.73 12.13 12.85
C GLU A 87 -2.21 11.73 12.89
N ASP A 88 -2.62 11.03 13.95
CA ASP A 88 -4.02 10.82 14.29
C ASP A 88 -4.61 12.12 14.87
N CYS A 89 -5.75 12.54 14.35
CA CYS A 89 -6.42 13.74 14.85
C CYS A 89 -7.31 13.52 16.08
N GLY A 90 -7.36 12.30 16.61
CA GLY A 90 -8.17 11.94 17.77
C GLY A 90 -9.66 11.74 17.46
N MET A 91 -10.39 11.20 18.41
CA MET A 91 -11.80 10.83 18.25
C MET A 91 -12.70 12.03 17.89
N GLY A 92 -13.65 11.81 16.99
CA GLY A 92 -14.67 12.77 16.59
C GLY A 92 -14.22 13.80 15.55
N ARG A 93 -12.99 13.73 15.06
CA ARG A 93 -12.45 14.60 13.99
C ARG A 93 -12.19 13.81 12.74
N ARG A 94 -12.60 14.35 11.60
CA ARG A 94 -12.20 13.81 10.32
C ARG A 94 -10.86 14.41 9.92
N CYS A 95 -9.88 13.55 9.64
CA CYS A 95 -8.56 13.97 9.24
C CYS A 95 -7.87 12.78 8.55
N GLU A 96 -7.99 12.76 7.26
CA GLU A 96 -7.41 11.73 6.43
C GLU A 96 -6.26 12.31 5.61
N VAL A 97 -5.16 11.60 5.53
CA VAL A 97 -4.03 11.93 4.66
C VAL A 97 -3.76 10.74 3.76
N ALA A 98 -4.06 10.89 2.48
CA ALA A 98 -3.68 9.89 1.48
C ALA A 98 -2.35 10.28 0.81
N TYR A 99 -1.52 9.28 0.57
CA TYR A 99 -0.23 9.42 -0.09
C TYR A 99 -0.22 8.79 -1.47
N ARG A 100 0.27 9.53 -2.48
CA ARG A 100 0.70 8.98 -3.75
C ARG A 100 2.19 9.26 -3.92
N VAL A 101 3.00 8.21 -4.03
CA VAL A 101 4.45 8.31 -4.09
C VAL A 101 4.96 7.75 -5.41
N LEU A 102 5.63 8.60 -6.20
CA LEU A 102 6.45 8.17 -7.33
C LEU A 102 7.82 7.75 -6.79
N LEU A 103 8.17 6.47 -6.94
CA LEU A 103 9.34 5.87 -6.27
C LEU A 103 10.16 5.04 -7.27
N PRO A 104 11.50 4.97 -7.15
CA PRO A 104 12.31 4.01 -7.90
C PRO A 104 11.81 2.58 -7.70
N ARG A 105 11.78 1.78 -8.77
CA ARG A 105 11.23 0.41 -8.73
C ARG A 105 11.91 -0.49 -7.72
N ASP A 106 13.22 -0.30 -7.53
CA ASP A 106 14.09 -1.09 -6.67
C ASP A 106 14.04 -0.69 -5.19
N ALA A 107 13.40 0.42 -4.87
CA ALA A 107 13.21 0.83 -3.49
C ALA A 107 12.29 -0.14 -2.74
N SER A 108 12.68 -0.51 -1.53
CA SER A 108 11.82 -1.28 -0.63
C SER A 108 10.72 -0.40 -0.03
N VAL A 109 9.55 -0.98 0.25
CA VAL A 109 8.43 -0.25 0.82
C VAL A 109 7.90 -0.92 2.09
N ASP A 110 7.61 -0.11 3.10
CA ASP A 110 6.91 -0.47 4.34
C ASP A 110 5.74 0.50 4.53
N LEU A 111 4.52 0.03 4.27
CA LEU A 111 3.32 0.85 4.15
C LEU A 111 2.30 0.45 5.19
N ARG A 112 1.81 1.41 5.97
CA ARG A 112 0.79 1.17 7.01
C ARG A 112 -0.31 2.20 6.95
N THR A 113 -1.55 1.71 7.00
CA THR A 113 -2.73 2.54 7.23
C THR A 113 -3.70 1.82 8.14
N SER A 114 -4.64 2.53 8.77
CA SER A 114 -5.67 1.87 9.56
C SER A 114 -6.93 1.58 8.75
N GLY A 115 -7.39 2.53 7.94
CA GLY A 115 -8.66 2.41 7.21
C GLY A 115 -8.52 2.38 5.70
N GLY A 116 -7.48 2.95 5.15
CA GLY A 116 -7.31 3.13 3.71
C GLY A 116 -6.80 1.89 2.97
N ASP A 117 -6.85 1.97 1.66
CA ASP A 117 -6.30 0.95 0.77
C ASP A 117 -4.81 1.19 0.52
N ILE A 118 -4.09 0.11 0.25
CA ILE A 118 -2.68 0.15 -0.16
C ILE A 118 -2.56 -0.42 -1.56
N THR A 119 -1.99 0.37 -2.48
CA THR A 119 -1.71 -0.06 -3.85
C THR A 119 -0.23 0.12 -4.17
N VAL A 120 0.44 -0.95 -4.59
CA VAL A 120 1.83 -0.93 -5.06
C VAL A 120 1.89 -1.45 -6.49
N ARG A 121 2.49 -0.67 -7.40
CA ARG A 121 2.63 -1.05 -8.81
C ARG A 121 4.11 -1.11 -9.21
N GLY A 122 4.46 -2.11 -10.03
CA GLY A 122 5.74 -2.20 -10.71
C GLY A 122 6.98 -2.23 -9.81
N ALA A 123 6.84 -2.57 -8.53
CA ALA A 123 7.96 -2.65 -7.60
C ALA A 123 8.82 -3.89 -7.86
N THR A 124 10.14 -3.71 -7.73
CA THR A 124 11.13 -4.80 -7.75
C THR A 124 11.80 -4.98 -6.37
N GLY A 125 11.77 -3.95 -5.53
CA GLY A 125 12.19 -4.01 -4.13
C GLY A 125 11.21 -4.78 -3.24
N GLY A 126 11.63 -5.12 -2.02
CA GLY A 126 10.79 -5.81 -1.05
C GLY A 126 9.55 -4.99 -0.64
N ILE A 127 8.42 -5.68 -0.45
CA ILE A 127 7.14 -5.06 -0.13
C ILE A 127 6.65 -5.55 1.24
N ALA A 128 6.36 -4.62 2.14
CA ALA A 128 5.58 -4.84 3.35
C ALA A 128 4.40 -3.86 3.36
N ALA A 129 3.17 -4.38 3.45
CA ALA A 129 1.95 -3.59 3.43
C ALA A 129 0.98 -4.08 4.50
N GLU A 130 0.49 -3.18 5.33
CA GLU A 130 -0.45 -3.50 6.42
C GLU A 130 -1.56 -2.45 6.50
N THR A 131 -2.81 -2.92 6.55
CA THR A 131 -3.98 -2.10 6.85
C THR A 131 -4.89 -2.84 7.82
N SER A 132 -5.85 -2.16 8.44
CA SER A 132 -6.85 -2.85 9.25
C SER A 132 -8.17 -3.02 8.49
N GLY A 133 -8.61 -2.01 7.74
CA GLY A 133 -9.91 -2.01 7.07
C GLY A 133 -9.85 -2.17 5.56
N GLY A 134 -8.89 -1.55 4.91
CA GLY A 134 -8.80 -1.45 3.45
C GLY A 134 -8.25 -2.68 2.74
N ASP A 135 -8.22 -2.60 1.43
CA ASP A 135 -7.67 -3.62 0.55
C ASP A 135 -6.17 -3.41 0.31
N ILE A 136 -5.45 -4.50 0.05
CA ILE A 136 -4.05 -4.43 -0.37
C ILE A 136 -3.91 -5.02 -1.77
N THR A 137 -3.43 -4.20 -2.70
CA THR A 137 -3.23 -4.58 -4.09
C THR A 137 -1.77 -4.39 -4.50
N VAL A 138 -1.12 -5.46 -4.94
CA VAL A 138 0.21 -5.42 -5.57
C VAL A 138 0.07 -5.90 -7.02
N LYS A 139 0.48 -5.07 -7.99
CA LYS A 139 0.37 -5.37 -9.43
C LYS A 139 1.70 -5.15 -10.14
N ASP A 140 1.92 -5.94 -11.19
CA ASP A 140 3.07 -5.80 -12.11
C ASP A 140 4.42 -5.80 -11.38
N SER A 141 4.52 -6.55 -10.28
CA SER A 141 5.69 -6.59 -9.41
C SER A 141 6.60 -7.77 -9.72
N THR A 142 7.91 -7.53 -9.67
CA THR A 142 8.94 -8.58 -9.71
C THR A 142 9.68 -8.70 -8.38
N ALA A 143 9.08 -8.19 -7.31
CA ALA A 143 9.64 -8.27 -5.96
C ALA A 143 9.90 -9.73 -5.54
N ARG A 144 11.07 -9.96 -4.96
CA ARG A 144 11.44 -11.28 -4.44
C ARG A 144 10.71 -11.61 -3.13
N THR A 145 10.33 -10.59 -2.38
CA THR A 145 9.60 -10.73 -1.12
C THR A 145 8.41 -9.76 -1.08
N ALA A 146 7.23 -10.27 -0.72
CA ALA A 146 6.06 -9.43 -0.48
C ALA A 146 5.24 -9.97 0.69
N LYS A 147 4.95 -9.09 1.66
CA LYS A 147 4.09 -9.39 2.82
C LYS A 147 2.95 -8.39 2.87
N ALA A 148 1.73 -8.89 2.75
CA ALA A 148 0.50 -8.11 2.80
C ALA A 148 -0.42 -8.63 3.89
N ARG A 149 -0.91 -7.74 4.76
CA ARG A 149 -1.82 -8.07 5.85
C ARG A 149 -2.92 -7.03 6.00
N THR A 150 -4.14 -7.48 6.00
CA THR A 150 -5.31 -6.68 6.41
C THR A 150 -6.16 -7.46 7.41
N SER A 151 -7.12 -6.81 8.04
CA SER A 151 -8.09 -7.52 8.88
C SER A 151 -9.45 -7.64 8.18
N GLY A 152 -9.91 -6.57 7.50
CA GLY A 152 -11.23 -6.53 6.88
C GLY A 152 -11.23 -6.73 5.37
N GLY A 153 -10.31 -6.09 4.67
CA GLY A 153 -10.27 -6.03 3.20
C GLY A 153 -9.71 -7.28 2.52
N ASP A 154 -9.63 -7.21 1.22
CA ASP A 154 -9.06 -8.23 0.36
C ASP A 154 -7.54 -8.03 0.17
N VAL A 155 -6.82 -9.12 -0.13
CA VAL A 155 -5.40 -9.10 -0.50
C VAL A 155 -5.25 -9.66 -1.92
N ASP A 156 -4.82 -8.83 -2.86
CA ASP A 156 -4.56 -9.20 -4.25
C ASP A 156 -3.08 -8.96 -4.60
N LEU A 157 -2.31 -10.03 -4.78
CA LEU A 157 -0.89 -9.98 -5.09
C LEU A 157 -0.63 -10.61 -6.46
N ALA A 158 -0.24 -9.81 -7.45
CA ALA A 158 0.11 -10.27 -8.79
C ALA A 158 1.60 -10.01 -9.08
N LEU A 159 2.36 -11.10 -9.24
CA LEU A 159 3.78 -11.07 -9.52
C LEU A 159 4.08 -11.58 -10.92
N SER A 160 5.02 -10.89 -11.58
CA SER A 160 5.49 -11.23 -12.93
C SER A 160 6.77 -12.08 -12.91
N SER A 161 7.40 -12.25 -11.75
CA SER A 161 8.55 -13.14 -11.53
C SER A 161 8.32 -14.03 -10.33
N ALA A 162 8.90 -15.23 -10.31
CA ALA A 162 8.79 -16.13 -9.17
C ALA A 162 9.44 -15.50 -7.93
N PRO A 163 8.69 -15.30 -6.83
CA PRO A 163 9.21 -14.73 -5.60
C PRO A 163 9.97 -15.76 -4.77
N ASP A 164 10.85 -15.32 -3.87
CA ASP A 164 11.43 -16.18 -2.84
C ASP A 164 10.41 -16.44 -1.71
N GLU A 165 9.74 -15.40 -1.22
CA GLU A 165 8.72 -15.50 -0.19
C GLU A 165 7.59 -14.50 -0.45
N ILE A 166 6.36 -14.99 -0.54
CA ILE A 166 5.16 -14.15 -0.60
C ILE A 166 4.14 -14.58 0.45
N SER A 167 3.53 -13.60 1.13
CA SER A 167 2.53 -13.85 2.15
C SER A 167 1.38 -12.86 2.02
N GLY A 168 0.16 -13.36 1.78
CA GLY A 168 -1.09 -12.62 1.84
C GLY A 168 -1.94 -13.11 2.98
N ARG A 169 -2.41 -12.21 3.86
CA ARG A 169 -3.24 -12.57 5.02
C ARG A 169 -4.35 -11.56 5.25
N THR A 170 -5.55 -12.05 5.48
CA THR A 170 -6.69 -11.26 5.97
C THR A 170 -7.47 -12.04 7.02
N SER A 171 -8.41 -11.42 7.70
CA SER A 171 -9.34 -12.14 8.58
C SER A 171 -10.71 -12.25 7.94
N GLY A 172 -11.23 -11.19 7.29
CA GLY A 172 -12.57 -11.15 6.72
C GLY A 172 -12.64 -11.32 5.21
N GLY A 173 -11.72 -10.73 4.48
CA GLY A 173 -11.70 -10.70 3.02
C GLY A 173 -11.10 -11.94 2.35
N ASN A 174 -10.90 -11.83 1.05
CA ASN A 174 -10.30 -12.87 0.22
C ASN A 174 -8.79 -12.66 0.08
N VAL A 175 -8.06 -13.74 -0.19
CA VAL A 175 -6.65 -13.68 -0.58
C VAL A 175 -6.48 -14.27 -1.96
N THR A 176 -6.03 -13.47 -2.91
CA THR A 176 -5.70 -13.90 -4.26
C THR A 176 -4.22 -13.65 -4.54
N ILE A 177 -3.49 -14.71 -4.90
CA ILE A 177 -2.09 -14.62 -5.30
C ILE A 177 -1.95 -15.15 -6.72
N ARG A 178 -1.48 -14.29 -7.65
CA ARG A 178 -1.20 -14.65 -9.05
C ARG A 178 0.29 -14.75 -9.27
N LEU A 179 0.73 -15.88 -9.80
CA LEU A 179 2.15 -16.21 -9.93
C LEU A 179 2.48 -16.64 -11.36
N PRO A 180 3.68 -16.34 -11.86
CA PRO A 180 4.12 -16.85 -13.16
C PRO A 180 4.26 -18.38 -13.13
N LYS A 181 4.53 -18.96 -14.31
CA LYS A 181 4.79 -20.41 -14.42
C LYS A 181 5.96 -20.80 -13.52
N GLY A 182 5.78 -21.84 -12.72
CA GLY A 182 6.76 -22.32 -11.75
C GLY A 182 6.15 -23.34 -10.80
N SER A 183 6.98 -23.93 -9.93
CA SER A 183 6.56 -24.80 -8.86
C SER A 183 6.83 -24.16 -7.51
N TYR A 184 5.87 -24.20 -6.58
CA TYR A 184 5.85 -23.41 -5.36
C TYR A 184 5.57 -24.26 -4.13
N ALA A 185 6.21 -23.96 -2.99
CA ALA A 185 5.81 -24.45 -1.68
C ALA A 185 4.62 -23.61 -1.19
N VAL A 186 3.39 -24.12 -1.37
CA VAL A 186 2.15 -23.38 -1.13
C VAL A 186 1.49 -23.79 0.17
N GLU A 187 1.33 -22.84 1.09
CA GLU A 187 0.47 -22.95 2.25
C GLU A 187 -0.76 -22.05 2.06
N ALA A 188 -1.90 -22.65 1.74
CA ALA A 188 -3.17 -21.94 1.51
C ALA A 188 -4.23 -22.44 2.48
N THR A 189 -4.76 -21.55 3.35
CA THR A 189 -5.75 -21.91 4.38
C THR A 189 -6.87 -20.91 4.49
N THR A 190 -8.10 -21.39 4.66
CA THR A 190 -9.27 -20.63 5.05
C THR A 190 -10.09 -21.42 6.05
N SER A 191 -10.87 -20.76 6.92
CA SER A 191 -11.78 -21.43 7.85
C SER A 191 -13.23 -21.41 7.36
N GLY A 192 -13.65 -20.39 6.60
CA GLY A 192 -15.04 -20.19 6.19
C GLY A 192 -15.29 -20.15 4.70
N GLY A 193 -14.26 -20.06 3.86
CA GLY A 193 -14.40 -19.96 2.40
C GLY A 193 -13.85 -21.14 1.64
N ASN A 194 -13.68 -20.97 0.33
CA ASN A 194 -13.15 -21.95 -0.57
C ASN A 194 -11.62 -21.80 -0.72
N ARG A 195 -10.95 -22.92 -0.92
CA ARG A 195 -9.52 -22.98 -1.22
C ARG A 195 -9.30 -23.44 -2.66
N LYS A 196 -8.61 -22.60 -3.46
CA LYS A 196 -8.22 -22.91 -4.84
C LYS A 196 -6.71 -22.73 -5.00
N VAL A 197 -6.02 -23.82 -5.33
CA VAL A 197 -4.60 -23.79 -5.72
C VAL A 197 -4.49 -24.42 -7.10
N SER A 198 -4.07 -23.65 -8.11
CA SER A 198 -3.99 -24.06 -9.51
C SER A 198 -2.59 -23.94 -10.09
N VAL A 199 -1.60 -23.52 -9.27
CA VAL A 199 -0.19 -23.57 -9.63
C VAL A 199 0.41 -24.93 -9.28
N PRO A 200 1.44 -25.42 -9.99
CA PRO A 200 2.19 -26.61 -9.59
C PRO A 200 2.78 -26.43 -8.19
N THR A 201 2.64 -27.44 -7.33
CA THR A 201 3.11 -27.40 -5.94
C THR A 201 4.26 -28.38 -5.73
N ASP A 202 5.26 -27.95 -4.94
CA ASP A 202 6.40 -28.73 -4.49
C ASP A 202 6.84 -28.23 -3.12
N GLU A 203 6.70 -29.07 -2.10
CA GLU A 203 7.07 -28.69 -0.72
C GLU A 203 8.56 -28.38 -0.56
N GLY A 204 9.41 -28.95 -1.42
CA GLY A 204 10.85 -28.68 -1.46
C GLY A 204 11.23 -27.40 -2.20
N SER A 205 10.28 -26.69 -2.82
CA SER A 205 10.55 -25.47 -3.57
C SER A 205 11.12 -24.36 -2.68
N ALA A 206 12.13 -23.64 -3.20
CA ALA A 206 12.65 -22.42 -2.58
C ALA A 206 11.65 -21.25 -2.64
N HIS A 207 10.63 -21.34 -3.49
CA HIS A 207 9.60 -20.33 -3.70
C HIS A 207 8.43 -20.54 -2.73
N LYS A 208 8.42 -19.81 -1.61
CA LYS A 208 7.41 -19.99 -0.56
C LYS A 208 6.22 -19.06 -0.75
N VAL A 209 5.01 -19.63 -0.69
CA VAL A 209 3.75 -18.93 -0.87
C VAL A 209 2.83 -19.22 0.31
N THR A 210 2.44 -18.19 1.05
CA THR A 210 1.46 -18.29 2.15
C THR A 210 0.24 -17.46 1.82
N ALA A 211 -0.94 -18.06 1.81
CA ALA A 211 -2.22 -17.39 1.62
C ALA A 211 -3.20 -17.81 2.71
N ARG A 212 -3.64 -16.88 3.56
CA ARG A 212 -4.50 -17.20 4.71
C ARG A 212 -5.62 -16.20 4.90
N THR A 213 -6.82 -16.71 5.11
CA THR A 213 -7.96 -15.94 5.62
C THR A 213 -8.74 -16.75 6.65
N SER A 214 -9.64 -16.10 7.40
CA SER A 214 -10.57 -16.81 8.28
C SER A 214 -11.98 -16.87 7.66
N GLY A 215 -12.43 -15.81 6.96
CA GLY A 215 -13.81 -15.73 6.47
C GLY A 215 -13.97 -15.87 4.96
N GLY A 216 -13.04 -15.38 4.17
CA GLY A 216 -13.13 -15.36 2.71
C GLY A 216 -12.50 -16.54 1.99
N ASP A 217 -12.38 -16.42 0.69
CA ASP A 217 -11.77 -17.40 -0.19
C ASP A 217 -10.25 -17.21 -0.29
N VAL A 218 -9.53 -18.31 -0.52
CA VAL A 218 -8.09 -18.31 -0.85
C VAL A 218 -7.87 -18.85 -2.24
N SER A 219 -7.19 -18.08 -3.09
CA SER A 219 -6.85 -18.45 -4.44
C SER A 219 -5.36 -18.25 -4.72
N VAL A 220 -4.65 -19.30 -5.11
CA VAL A 220 -3.28 -19.24 -5.65
C VAL A 220 -3.32 -19.80 -7.08
N VAL A 221 -3.17 -18.90 -8.06
CA VAL A 221 -3.46 -19.19 -9.46
C VAL A 221 -2.34 -18.68 -10.39
N PRO A 222 -2.24 -19.20 -11.62
CA PRO A 222 -1.32 -18.62 -12.60
C PRO A 222 -1.68 -17.18 -12.97
N SER A 223 -0.65 -16.36 -13.32
CA SER A 223 -0.79 -15.00 -13.88
C SER A 223 -1.31 -15.02 -15.30
#